data_c9bcd4136c2935aa76457bbd94c0f146
#
_entry.id   c9bcd4136c2935aa76457bbd94c0f146
#
_cell.length_a   1.000
_cell.length_b   1.000
_cell.length_c   1.000
_cell.angle_alpha   90.00
_cell.angle_beta   90.00
_cell.angle_gamma   90.00
#
_symmetry.space_group_name_H-M   'P 1'
#
loop_
_entity.id
_entity.type
_entity.pdbx_description
1 polymer ?
#
loop_
_entity_poly.entity_id
_entity_poly.type
_entity_poly.pdbx_seq_one_letter_code
_entity_poly.pdbx_strand_id
1 'polypeptide(L)'
;MTPKPFFRSAGPLAAARRILLAGVSLLCVAPAFSQKVHDAIRPLPAGAVRLDGFFENDIRNSIDHWNKGVVPYAAMVDFFRNGRSQFALGEMWGKAVRSGCMFYRYTADPELKEILSQTVKDLLSTVRPNGSISCVPPEKQPDGPGGDLWERKYVLLGLDRYYDLVEADPAVLRAMTDQADCIIDQVGEPPKVPITSLGWSPNHIESSTLLEPFMRLYNRTGEKRYLD
;
A
#
# COMPACT_ATOMS: atom_id res chain seq x y z
N MET A 1 15.60 76.19 -28.07
CA MET A 1 16.40 75.06 -28.52
C MET A 1 16.22 73.93 -27.55
N THR A 2 15.36 72.99 -27.88
CA THR A 2 15.10 71.82 -27.09
C THR A 2 15.91 70.61 -27.61
N PRO A 3 16.63 69.83 -26.80
CA PRO A 3 17.42 68.69 -27.28
C PRO A 3 16.52 67.49 -27.57
N LYS A 4 16.75 66.86 -28.73
CA LYS A 4 16.11 65.60 -29.17
C LYS A 4 16.63 64.41 -28.39
N PRO A 5 15.81 63.47 -28.06
CA PRO A 5 16.29 62.21 -27.41
C PRO A 5 16.95 61.27 -28.42
N PHE A 6 18.13 60.76 -28.05
CA PHE A 6 18.87 59.73 -28.78
C PHE A 6 18.23 58.36 -28.48
N PHE A 7 17.55 57.79 -29.46
CA PHE A 7 17.20 56.34 -29.42
C PHE A 7 18.42 55.53 -29.82
N ARG A 8 19.02 54.79 -28.88
CA ARG A 8 19.96 53.73 -29.19
C ARG A 8 19.17 52.47 -29.55
N SER A 9 19.25 52.06 -30.81
CA SER A 9 18.76 50.73 -31.25
C SER A 9 19.58 49.65 -30.59
N ALA A 10 18.91 48.73 -29.89
CA ALA A 10 19.56 47.53 -29.36
C ALA A 10 20.00 46.64 -30.53
N GLY A 11 21.28 46.39 -30.67
CA GLY A 11 21.83 45.59 -31.74
C GLY A 11 21.42 44.11 -31.69
N PRO A 12 21.62 43.39 -32.79
CA PRO A 12 21.15 41.98 -32.93
C PRO A 12 21.72 41.00 -31.90
N LEU A 13 22.82 41.33 -31.24
CA LEU A 13 23.44 40.55 -30.17
C LEU A 13 22.61 40.49 -28.87
N ALA A 14 21.79 41.52 -28.58
CA ALA A 14 20.93 41.57 -27.40
C ALA A 14 19.69 40.64 -27.56
N ALA A 15 19.19 40.54 -28.79
CA ALA A 15 18.08 39.62 -29.11
C ALA A 15 18.52 38.15 -29.07
N ALA A 16 19.70 37.83 -29.60
CA ALA A 16 20.25 36.46 -29.55
C ALA A 16 20.51 35.97 -28.11
N ARG A 17 20.98 36.90 -27.22
CA ARG A 17 21.23 36.55 -25.81
C ARG A 17 19.94 36.27 -25.02
N ARG A 18 18.84 36.96 -25.37
CA ARG A 18 17.52 36.74 -24.75
C ARG A 18 16.89 35.42 -25.21
N ILE A 19 17.05 35.04 -26.47
CA ILE A 19 16.56 33.79 -27.03
C ILE A 19 17.35 32.59 -26.44
N LEU A 20 18.68 32.73 -26.26
CA LEU A 20 19.50 31.70 -25.65
C LEU A 20 19.16 31.48 -24.18
N LEU A 21 18.90 32.53 -23.40
CA LEU A 21 18.46 32.44 -22.01
C LEU A 21 17.07 31.83 -21.86
N ALA A 22 16.13 32.11 -22.78
CA ALA A 22 14.81 31.52 -22.80
C ALA A 22 14.88 30.04 -23.21
N GLY A 23 15.74 29.66 -24.15
CA GLY A 23 15.97 28.28 -24.57
C GLY A 23 16.60 27.42 -23.48
N VAL A 24 17.55 27.95 -22.70
CA VAL A 24 18.17 27.24 -21.57
C VAL A 24 17.18 27.08 -20.40
N SER A 25 16.30 28.03 -20.17
CA SER A 25 15.26 27.92 -19.13
C SER A 25 14.19 26.88 -19.47
N LEU A 26 13.88 26.65 -20.76
CA LEU A 26 12.95 25.60 -21.18
C LEU A 26 13.55 24.18 -21.12
N LEU A 27 14.87 24.06 -21.22
CA LEU A 27 15.56 22.77 -21.12
C LEU A 27 15.71 22.27 -19.67
N CYS A 28 15.50 23.15 -18.67
CA CYS A 28 15.59 22.77 -17.25
C CYS A 28 14.25 22.31 -16.64
N VAL A 29 13.17 22.31 -17.40
CA VAL A 29 11.88 21.74 -16.98
C VAL A 29 11.63 20.43 -17.75
N ALA A 30 12.63 19.56 -17.81
CA ALA A 30 12.32 18.16 -18.05
C ALA A 30 11.53 17.65 -16.84
N PRO A 31 10.32 17.11 -17.03
CA PRO A 31 9.63 16.49 -15.91
C PRO A 31 10.59 15.46 -15.35
N ALA A 32 10.88 15.54 -14.06
CA ALA A 32 11.58 14.49 -13.37
C ALA A 32 10.68 13.26 -13.47
N PHE A 33 10.88 12.45 -14.50
CA PHE A 33 10.25 11.14 -14.55
C PHE A 33 10.77 10.40 -13.32
N SER A 34 9.87 10.12 -12.39
CA SER A 34 10.16 9.24 -11.28
C SER A 34 10.67 7.93 -11.88
N GLN A 35 11.99 7.74 -11.78
CA GLN A 35 12.62 6.56 -12.31
C GLN A 35 12.23 5.42 -11.37
N LYS A 36 11.55 4.40 -11.88
CA LYS A 36 11.22 3.21 -11.09
C LYS A 36 12.51 2.60 -10.58
N VAL A 37 12.79 2.79 -9.30
CA VAL A 37 13.97 2.23 -8.66
C VAL A 37 13.64 0.78 -8.32
N HIS A 38 14.37 -0.15 -8.92
CA HIS A 38 14.25 -1.56 -8.58
C HIS A 38 15.04 -1.86 -7.31
N ASP A 39 14.48 -2.72 -6.46
CA ASP A 39 15.16 -3.19 -5.27
C ASP A 39 16.53 -3.80 -5.65
N ALA A 40 17.59 -3.32 -5.01
CA ALA A 40 18.94 -3.84 -5.19
C ALA A 40 19.10 -5.26 -4.60
N ILE A 41 18.27 -5.57 -3.58
CA ILE A 41 18.26 -6.87 -2.93
C ILE A 41 16.97 -7.58 -3.33
N ARG A 42 17.08 -8.77 -3.87
CA ARG A 42 15.93 -9.61 -4.24
C ARG A 42 15.79 -10.76 -3.27
N PRO A 43 14.57 -11.11 -2.86
CA PRO A 43 14.33 -12.31 -2.09
C PRO A 43 14.83 -13.55 -2.82
N LEU A 44 15.43 -14.48 -2.10
CA LEU A 44 15.81 -15.76 -2.68
C LEU A 44 14.58 -16.52 -3.20
N PRO A 45 14.72 -17.36 -4.22
CA PRO A 45 13.63 -18.20 -4.70
C PRO A 45 13.04 -19.07 -3.58
N ALA A 46 11.77 -19.43 -3.71
CA ALA A 46 11.15 -20.37 -2.79
C ALA A 46 11.95 -21.68 -2.73
N GLY A 47 12.17 -22.21 -1.52
CA GLY A 47 12.95 -23.44 -1.31
C GLY A 47 14.48 -23.31 -1.46
N ALA A 48 15.01 -22.10 -1.73
CA ALA A 48 16.48 -21.90 -1.82
C ALA A 48 17.18 -21.95 -0.46
N VAL A 49 16.44 -21.78 0.63
CA VAL A 49 16.94 -21.91 1.99
C VAL A 49 16.19 -23.05 2.67
N ARG A 50 16.94 -23.93 3.29
CA ARG A 50 16.41 -24.97 4.18
C ARG A 50 17.06 -24.81 5.55
N LEU A 51 16.27 -24.95 6.57
CA LEU A 51 16.71 -24.90 7.96
C LEU A 51 16.64 -26.31 8.53
N ASP A 52 17.47 -26.58 9.51
CA ASP A 52 17.50 -27.85 10.22
C ASP A 52 17.33 -27.65 11.74
N GLY A 53 16.93 -28.72 12.42
CA GLY A 53 16.86 -28.76 13.88
C GLY A 53 15.82 -27.82 14.47
N PHE A 54 16.22 -27.02 15.45
CA PHE A 54 15.32 -26.17 16.22
C PHE A 54 14.47 -25.23 15.36
N PHE A 55 15.08 -24.50 14.45
CA PHE A 55 14.36 -23.53 13.61
C PHE A 55 13.36 -24.16 12.65
N GLU A 56 13.72 -25.30 12.05
CA GLU A 56 12.78 -26.05 11.20
C GLU A 56 11.59 -26.53 12.02
N ASN A 57 11.83 -27.07 13.23
CA ASN A 57 10.78 -27.52 14.12
C ASN A 57 9.85 -26.38 14.53
N ASP A 58 10.39 -25.19 14.84
CA ASP A 58 9.59 -24.03 15.21
C ASP A 58 8.72 -23.53 14.05
N ILE A 59 9.26 -23.52 12.83
CA ILE A 59 8.49 -23.17 11.62
C ILE A 59 7.34 -24.16 11.44
N ARG A 60 7.60 -25.47 11.53
CA ARG A 60 6.58 -26.51 11.40
C ARG A 60 5.52 -26.41 12.49
N ASN A 61 5.90 -26.22 13.73
CA ASN A 61 4.98 -25.99 14.83
C ASN A 61 4.12 -24.73 14.62
N SER A 62 4.72 -23.66 14.08
CA SER A 62 3.98 -22.42 13.78
C SER A 62 2.96 -22.64 12.67
N ILE A 63 3.26 -23.47 11.69
CA ILE A 63 2.31 -23.80 10.62
C ILE A 63 1.19 -24.70 11.17
N ASP A 64 1.55 -25.82 11.75
CA ASP A 64 0.59 -26.88 12.11
C ASP A 64 -0.28 -26.47 13.30
N HIS A 65 0.33 -25.88 14.33
CA HIS A 65 -0.40 -25.47 15.52
C HIS A 65 -1.09 -24.11 15.36
N TRP A 66 -0.38 -23.08 14.85
CA TRP A 66 -0.89 -21.73 14.78
C TRP A 66 -1.71 -21.48 13.52
N ASN A 67 -1.10 -21.55 12.34
CA ASN A 67 -1.78 -21.17 11.09
C ASN A 67 -2.92 -22.13 10.70
N LYS A 68 -2.74 -23.43 10.90
CA LYS A 68 -3.77 -24.43 10.58
C LYS A 68 -4.72 -24.70 11.74
N GLY A 69 -4.24 -24.58 12.99
CA GLY A 69 -4.98 -25.04 14.16
C GLY A 69 -5.71 -23.93 14.93
N VAL A 70 -5.03 -22.80 15.22
CA VAL A 70 -5.51 -21.82 16.20
C VAL A 70 -6.06 -20.54 15.57
N VAL A 71 -5.51 -20.09 14.45
CA VAL A 71 -5.94 -18.82 13.84
C VAL A 71 -7.39 -18.90 13.37
N PRO A 72 -8.31 -18.11 13.96
CA PRO A 72 -9.74 -18.20 13.66
C PRO A 72 -10.07 -17.34 12.42
N TYR A 73 -9.55 -17.67 11.25
CA TYR A 73 -9.70 -16.88 10.03
C TYR A 73 -11.14 -16.52 9.70
N ALA A 74 -12.06 -17.47 9.77
CA ALA A 74 -13.47 -17.22 9.49
C ALA A 74 -14.07 -16.19 10.46
N ALA A 75 -13.80 -16.32 11.77
CA ALA A 75 -14.27 -15.36 12.76
C ALA A 75 -13.65 -13.97 12.55
N MET A 76 -12.38 -13.88 12.12
CA MET A 76 -11.76 -12.59 11.76
C MET A 76 -12.47 -11.96 10.56
N VAL A 77 -12.82 -12.72 9.54
CA VAL A 77 -13.55 -12.20 8.37
C VAL A 77 -14.97 -11.77 8.74
N ASP A 78 -15.63 -12.42 9.69
CA ASP A 78 -16.95 -12.03 10.16
C ASP A 78 -17.00 -10.62 10.77
N PHE A 79 -15.90 -10.11 11.33
CA PHE A 79 -15.83 -8.72 11.78
C PHE A 79 -15.88 -7.72 10.62
N PHE A 80 -15.25 -8.03 9.51
CA PHE A 80 -15.36 -7.21 8.29
C PHE A 80 -16.78 -7.24 7.74
N ARG A 81 -17.39 -8.41 7.70
CA ARG A 81 -18.75 -8.61 7.19
C ARG A 81 -19.80 -7.88 8.03
N ASN A 82 -19.69 -7.95 9.33
CA ASN A 82 -20.64 -7.38 10.27
C ASN A 82 -20.43 -5.89 10.56
N GLY A 83 -19.35 -5.28 10.05
CA GLY A 83 -19.05 -3.86 10.27
C GLY A 83 -18.79 -3.50 11.74
N ARG A 84 -18.32 -4.42 12.55
CA ARG A 84 -17.98 -4.16 13.95
C ARG A 84 -16.68 -3.38 14.04
N SER A 85 -16.71 -2.21 14.67
CA SER A 85 -15.52 -1.48 15.03
C SER A 85 -14.90 -2.13 16.28
N GLN A 86 -13.98 -3.06 16.07
CA GLN A 86 -13.14 -3.60 17.14
C GLN A 86 -11.71 -3.44 16.74
N PHE A 87 -10.99 -2.67 17.55
CA PHE A 87 -9.55 -2.44 17.38
C PHE A 87 -8.79 -3.76 17.20
N ALA A 88 -7.85 -3.77 16.26
CA ALA A 88 -6.89 -4.83 15.99
C ALA A 88 -7.40 -6.09 15.25
N LEU A 89 -8.68 -6.27 14.96
CA LEU A 89 -9.12 -7.51 14.33
C LEU A 89 -8.73 -7.63 12.86
N GLY A 90 -8.90 -6.58 12.08
CA GLY A 90 -8.43 -6.56 10.70
C GLY A 90 -6.91 -6.56 10.60
N GLU A 91 -6.24 -5.90 11.55
CA GLU A 91 -4.79 -6.01 11.74
C GLU A 91 -4.36 -7.46 11.93
N MET A 92 -5.04 -8.21 12.81
CA MET A 92 -4.69 -9.60 13.11
C MET A 92 -4.90 -10.50 11.90
N TRP A 93 -5.98 -10.32 11.13
CA TRP A 93 -6.18 -11.03 9.88
C TRP A 93 -5.00 -10.80 8.91
N GLY A 94 -4.67 -9.53 8.67
CA GLY A 94 -3.59 -9.17 7.75
C GLY A 94 -2.22 -9.71 8.16
N LYS A 95 -1.91 -9.68 9.46
CA LYS A 95 -0.68 -10.27 10.02
C LYS A 95 -0.64 -11.79 9.87
N ALA A 96 -1.74 -12.47 10.18
CA ALA A 96 -1.84 -13.92 10.08
C ALA A 96 -1.69 -14.39 8.62
N VAL A 97 -2.39 -13.75 7.68
CA VAL A 97 -2.25 -14.07 6.25
C VAL A 97 -0.84 -13.77 5.76
N ARG A 98 -0.25 -12.61 6.12
CA ARG A 98 1.12 -12.24 5.73
C ARG A 98 2.13 -13.28 6.19
N SER A 99 2.06 -13.73 7.44
CA SER A 99 2.96 -14.77 7.97
C SER A 99 2.70 -16.13 7.32
N GLY A 100 1.44 -16.52 7.16
CA GLY A 100 1.06 -17.77 6.49
C GLY A 100 1.59 -17.85 5.05
N CYS A 101 1.52 -16.76 4.29
CA CYS A 101 2.08 -16.69 2.94
C CYS A 101 3.61 -16.90 2.92
N MET A 102 4.32 -16.34 3.91
CA MET A 102 5.77 -16.56 4.03
C MET A 102 6.10 -18.01 4.39
N PHE A 103 5.33 -18.63 5.28
CA PHE A 103 5.46 -20.04 5.59
C PHE A 103 5.13 -20.94 4.39
N TYR A 104 4.06 -20.61 3.64
CA TYR A 104 3.73 -21.32 2.40
C TYR A 104 4.89 -21.24 1.39
N ARG A 105 5.47 -20.06 1.20
CA ARG A 105 6.65 -19.91 0.33
C ARG A 105 7.82 -20.79 0.76
N TYR A 106 8.03 -20.98 2.07
CA TYR A 106 9.11 -21.80 2.60
C TYR A 106 8.83 -23.30 2.41
N THR A 107 7.59 -23.75 2.66
CA THR A 107 7.24 -25.17 2.74
C THR A 107 6.53 -25.73 1.52
N ALA A 108 5.85 -24.88 0.75
CA ALA A 108 4.90 -25.25 -0.30
C ALA A 108 3.77 -26.20 0.22
N ASP A 109 3.37 -26.06 1.49
CA ASP A 109 2.35 -26.88 2.13
C ASP A 109 0.98 -26.66 1.47
N PRO A 110 0.36 -27.71 0.85
CA PRO A 110 -0.87 -27.54 0.09
C PRO A 110 -2.09 -27.25 0.97
N GLU A 111 -2.12 -27.73 2.21
CA GLU A 111 -3.21 -27.45 3.15
C GLU A 111 -3.18 -26.01 3.61
N LEU A 112 -1.98 -25.47 3.91
CA LEU A 112 -1.81 -24.07 4.23
C LEU A 112 -2.20 -23.17 3.04
N LYS A 113 -1.88 -23.57 1.80
CA LYS A 113 -2.33 -22.87 0.60
C LYS A 113 -3.85 -22.77 0.54
N GLU A 114 -4.54 -23.88 0.76
CA GLU A 114 -6.00 -23.92 0.72
C GLU A 114 -6.62 -23.00 1.78
N ILE A 115 -6.11 -23.04 3.02
CA ILE A 115 -6.57 -22.16 4.11
C ILE A 115 -6.39 -20.69 3.73
N LEU A 116 -5.22 -20.32 3.19
CA LEU A 116 -4.94 -18.94 2.77
C LEU A 116 -5.84 -18.51 1.61
N SER A 117 -6.05 -19.37 0.62
CA SER A 117 -6.92 -19.08 -0.52
C SER A 117 -8.38 -18.92 -0.09
N GLN A 118 -8.85 -19.77 0.80
CA GLN A 118 -10.21 -19.70 1.33
C GLN A 118 -10.44 -18.42 2.14
N THR A 119 -9.54 -18.05 3.04
CA THR A 119 -9.72 -16.85 3.87
C THR A 119 -9.61 -15.57 3.03
N VAL A 120 -8.74 -15.52 2.01
CA VAL A 120 -8.67 -14.38 1.09
C VAL A 120 -9.94 -14.26 0.27
N LYS A 121 -10.43 -15.35 -0.32
CA LYS A 121 -11.72 -15.37 -1.05
C LYS A 121 -12.88 -14.91 -0.16
N ASP A 122 -12.91 -15.35 1.08
CA ASP A 122 -13.94 -14.96 2.04
C ASP A 122 -13.85 -13.46 2.39
N LEU A 123 -12.64 -12.94 2.62
CA LEU A 123 -12.43 -11.50 2.83
C LEU A 123 -12.89 -10.67 1.62
N LEU A 124 -12.58 -11.10 0.39
CA LEU A 124 -13.01 -10.38 -0.80
C LEU A 124 -14.54 -10.29 -0.92
N SER A 125 -15.29 -11.23 -0.35
CA SER A 125 -16.75 -11.15 -0.27
C SER A 125 -17.27 -10.03 0.64
N THR A 126 -16.41 -9.41 1.43
CA THR A 126 -16.75 -8.32 2.35
C THR A 126 -16.44 -6.93 1.79
N VAL A 127 -15.88 -6.82 0.59
CA VAL A 127 -15.62 -5.55 -0.08
C VAL A 127 -16.92 -4.74 -0.18
N ARG A 128 -16.88 -3.52 0.30
CA ARG A 128 -18.03 -2.64 0.31
C ARG A 128 -18.19 -1.88 -1.01
N PRO A 129 -19.36 -1.29 -1.32
CA PRO A 129 -19.59 -0.55 -2.56
C PRO A 129 -18.60 0.61 -2.81
N ASN A 130 -18.03 1.20 -1.74
CA ASN A 130 -17.00 2.24 -1.85
C ASN A 130 -15.57 1.67 -1.98
N GLY A 131 -15.40 0.38 -2.17
CA GLY A 131 -14.09 -0.29 -2.28
C GLY A 131 -13.42 -0.61 -0.94
N SER A 132 -13.99 -0.17 0.20
CA SER A 132 -13.34 -0.41 1.49
C SER A 132 -13.45 -1.86 1.97
N ILE A 133 -12.37 -2.34 2.59
CA ILE A 133 -12.30 -3.57 3.38
C ILE A 133 -11.89 -3.15 4.79
N SER A 134 -12.86 -3.01 5.67
CA SER A 134 -12.66 -2.53 7.03
C SER A 134 -13.75 -3.08 7.97
N CYS A 135 -13.38 -3.30 9.23
CA CYS A 135 -14.35 -3.56 10.29
C CYS A 135 -15.15 -2.31 10.69
N VAL A 136 -14.66 -1.11 10.30
CA VAL A 136 -15.37 0.15 10.51
C VAL A 136 -16.39 0.36 9.39
N PRO A 137 -17.67 0.61 9.71
CA PRO A 137 -18.68 0.83 8.69
C PRO A 137 -18.43 2.12 7.89
N PRO A 138 -18.82 2.17 6.59
CA PRO A 138 -18.45 3.26 5.67
C PRO A 138 -18.79 4.66 6.18
N GLU A 139 -19.92 4.83 6.87
CA GLU A 139 -20.38 6.13 7.40
C GLU A 139 -19.55 6.65 8.58
N LYS A 140 -18.65 5.81 9.13
CA LYS A 140 -17.72 6.18 10.20
C LYS A 140 -16.26 6.24 9.72
N GLN A 141 -16.02 5.98 8.45
CA GLN A 141 -14.68 6.01 7.86
C GLN A 141 -14.28 7.42 7.41
N PRO A 142 -12.99 7.82 7.56
CA PRO A 142 -11.96 7.10 8.30
C PRO A 142 -12.11 7.34 9.82
N ASP A 143 -12.11 6.27 10.62
CA ASP A 143 -12.18 6.37 12.08
C ASP A 143 -10.78 6.54 12.68
N GLY A 144 -10.47 7.74 13.12
CA GLY A 144 -9.18 8.08 13.70
C GLY A 144 -8.86 7.29 14.97
N PRO A 145 -9.66 7.43 16.05
CA PRO A 145 -9.39 6.77 17.33
C PRO A 145 -9.49 5.25 17.27
N GLY A 146 -10.32 4.72 16.36
CA GLY A 146 -10.53 3.28 16.19
C GLY A 146 -9.47 2.56 15.40
N GLY A 147 -8.47 3.27 14.84
CA GLY A 147 -7.36 2.67 14.11
C GLY A 147 -7.73 2.08 12.74
N ASP A 148 -8.74 2.62 12.09
CA ASP A 148 -9.24 2.16 10.79
C ASP A 148 -8.13 2.09 9.73
N LEU A 149 -7.31 3.14 9.59
CA LEU A 149 -6.21 3.14 8.61
C LEU A 149 -5.12 2.11 8.93
N TRP A 150 -4.84 1.90 10.21
CA TRP A 150 -3.90 0.86 10.64
C TRP A 150 -4.39 -0.54 10.26
N GLU A 151 -5.67 -0.81 10.46
CA GLU A 151 -6.31 -2.06 10.05
C GLU A 151 -6.22 -2.26 8.53
N ARG A 152 -6.65 -1.25 7.76
CA ARG A 152 -6.63 -1.28 6.29
C ARG A 152 -5.22 -1.48 5.74
N LYS A 153 -4.21 -0.90 6.38
CA LYS A 153 -2.81 -1.14 6.04
C LYS A 153 -2.46 -2.62 6.10
N TYR A 154 -2.83 -3.30 7.19
CA TYR A 154 -2.51 -4.72 7.33
C TYR A 154 -3.32 -5.60 6.40
N VAL A 155 -4.54 -5.24 6.09
CA VAL A 155 -5.34 -5.89 5.04
C VAL A 155 -4.59 -5.81 3.70
N LEU A 156 -4.15 -4.62 3.30
CA LEU A 156 -3.37 -4.43 2.07
C LEU A 156 -2.08 -5.25 2.07
N LEU A 157 -1.35 -5.29 3.18
CA LEU A 157 -0.10 -6.06 3.29
C LEU A 157 -0.35 -7.57 3.26
N GLY A 158 -1.44 -8.05 3.82
CA GLY A 158 -1.84 -9.46 3.75
C GLY A 158 -2.18 -9.87 2.31
N LEU A 159 -3.02 -9.07 1.64
CA LEU A 159 -3.41 -9.29 0.24
C LEU A 159 -2.20 -9.19 -0.71
N ASP A 160 -1.30 -8.22 -0.52
CA ASP A 160 -0.08 -8.08 -1.31
C ASP A 160 0.82 -9.31 -1.20
N ARG A 161 0.98 -9.87 0.00
CA ARG A 161 1.76 -11.09 0.20
C ARG A 161 1.09 -12.32 -0.39
N TYR A 162 -0.22 -12.43 -0.29
CA TYR A 162 -0.97 -13.49 -0.95
C TYR A 162 -0.76 -13.44 -2.46
N TYR A 163 -0.94 -12.27 -3.05
CA TYR A 163 -0.75 -12.04 -4.49
C TYR A 163 0.67 -12.41 -4.96
N ASP A 164 1.69 -12.06 -4.18
CA ASP A 164 3.09 -12.33 -4.54
C ASP A 164 3.52 -13.79 -4.35
N LEU A 165 3.02 -14.45 -3.31
CA LEU A 165 3.63 -15.69 -2.84
C LEU A 165 2.73 -16.91 -3.00
N VAL A 166 1.43 -16.73 -3.15
CA VAL A 166 0.45 -17.83 -3.22
C VAL A 166 -0.22 -17.84 -4.58
N GLU A 167 -0.90 -16.76 -4.96
CA GLU A 167 -1.63 -16.70 -6.22
C GLU A 167 -1.83 -15.26 -6.70
N ALA A 168 -1.39 -14.97 -7.93
CA ALA A 168 -1.54 -13.66 -8.56
C ALA A 168 -2.95 -13.50 -9.17
N ASP A 169 -3.99 -13.54 -8.30
CA ASP A 169 -5.38 -13.39 -8.72
C ASP A 169 -5.70 -11.91 -9.02
N PRO A 170 -6.20 -11.58 -10.24
CA PRO A 170 -6.62 -10.22 -10.57
C PRO A 170 -7.71 -9.65 -9.64
N ALA A 171 -8.54 -10.48 -9.02
CA ALA A 171 -9.55 -10.02 -8.06
C ALA A 171 -8.90 -9.47 -6.78
N VAL A 172 -7.81 -10.08 -6.33
CA VAL A 172 -7.01 -9.60 -5.19
C VAL A 172 -6.39 -8.25 -5.52
N LEU A 173 -5.81 -8.09 -6.72
CA LEU A 173 -5.23 -6.81 -7.15
C LEU A 173 -6.29 -5.72 -7.21
N ARG A 174 -7.46 -6.00 -7.79
CA ARG A 174 -8.58 -5.04 -7.79
C ARG A 174 -8.99 -4.63 -6.37
N ALA A 175 -9.16 -5.59 -5.47
CA ALA A 175 -9.53 -5.28 -4.09
C ALA A 175 -8.50 -4.39 -3.38
N MET A 176 -7.20 -4.60 -3.65
CA MET A 176 -6.14 -3.73 -3.12
C MET A 176 -6.20 -2.31 -3.71
N THR A 177 -6.42 -2.18 -5.02
CA THR A 177 -6.55 -0.87 -5.67
C THR A 177 -7.80 -0.14 -5.21
N ASP A 178 -8.94 -0.81 -5.15
CA ASP A 178 -10.21 -0.22 -4.68
C ASP A 178 -10.11 0.26 -3.22
N GLN A 179 -9.46 -0.53 -2.36
CA GLN A 179 -9.18 -0.16 -0.97
C GLN A 179 -8.27 1.08 -0.88
N ALA A 180 -7.21 1.13 -1.69
CA ALA A 180 -6.28 2.25 -1.70
C ALA A 180 -6.95 3.53 -2.25
N ASP A 181 -7.74 3.41 -3.32
CA ASP A 181 -8.50 4.52 -3.89
C ASP A 181 -9.53 5.06 -2.88
N CYS A 182 -10.23 4.19 -2.17
CA CYS A 182 -11.13 4.58 -1.08
C CYS A 182 -10.39 5.37 0.02
N ILE A 183 -9.17 4.99 0.38
CA ILE A 183 -8.35 5.74 1.35
C ILE A 183 -7.97 7.10 0.79
N ILE A 184 -7.51 7.17 -0.46
CA ILE A 184 -7.15 8.44 -1.15
C ILE A 184 -8.35 9.39 -1.19
N ASP A 185 -9.56 8.88 -1.40
CA ASP A 185 -10.76 9.70 -1.44
C ASP A 185 -11.14 10.27 -0.07
N GLN A 186 -10.78 9.60 1.01
CA GLN A 186 -11.15 9.97 2.38
C GLN A 186 -10.07 10.81 3.09
N VAL A 187 -8.80 10.59 2.78
CA VAL A 187 -7.64 11.10 3.50
C VAL A 187 -6.80 12.02 2.62
N GLY A 188 -6.40 13.18 3.15
CA GLY A 188 -5.59 14.15 2.42
C GLY A 188 -5.81 15.58 2.88
N GLU A 189 -5.56 16.53 1.98
CA GLU A 189 -5.83 17.93 2.21
C GLU A 189 -7.35 18.22 2.26
N PRO A 190 -7.77 19.27 3.00
CA PRO A 190 -9.19 19.64 3.08
C PRO A 190 -9.86 19.74 1.69
N PRO A 191 -11.10 19.24 1.52
CA PRO A 191 -12.07 18.83 2.57
C PRO A 191 -11.90 17.40 3.10
N LYS A 192 -10.88 16.64 2.68
CA LYS A 192 -10.58 15.31 3.20
C LYS A 192 -10.04 15.39 4.63
N VAL A 193 -9.99 14.26 5.31
CA VAL A 193 -9.47 14.20 6.68
C VAL A 193 -7.94 14.14 6.64
N PRO A 194 -7.22 15.06 7.31
CA PRO A 194 -5.76 15.00 7.36
C PRO A 194 -5.26 13.72 8.02
N ILE A 195 -4.28 13.04 7.43
CA ILE A 195 -3.71 11.80 7.97
C ILE A 195 -3.15 11.99 9.39
N THR A 196 -2.66 13.19 9.69
CA THR A 196 -2.12 13.56 11.01
C THR A 196 -3.17 13.71 12.10
N SER A 197 -4.46 13.59 11.77
CA SER A 197 -5.57 13.57 12.73
C SER A 197 -6.18 12.18 12.94
N LEU A 198 -5.63 11.17 12.26
CA LEU A 198 -6.15 9.81 12.23
C LEU A 198 -5.20 8.86 12.95
N GLY A 199 -5.60 8.36 14.11
CA GLY A 199 -4.80 7.41 14.89
C GLY A 199 -5.02 7.58 16.39
N TRP A 200 -4.39 6.74 17.18
CA TRP A 200 -4.51 6.72 18.64
C TRP A 200 -3.23 7.15 19.37
N SER A 201 -2.09 7.17 18.70
CA SER A 201 -0.83 7.62 19.32
C SER A 201 -0.70 9.15 19.30
N PRO A 202 0.13 9.73 20.17
CA PRO A 202 0.51 11.12 20.06
C PRO A 202 1.12 11.37 18.69
N ASN A 203 0.77 12.19 17.86
CA ASN A 203 1.23 12.45 16.49
C ASN A 203 0.67 11.49 15.41
N HIS A 204 -0.20 10.54 15.74
CA HIS A 204 -0.92 9.69 14.80
C HIS A 204 -0.02 8.99 13.77
N ILE A 205 1.21 8.62 14.17
CA ILE A 205 2.24 8.09 13.28
C ILE A 205 1.87 6.73 12.68
N GLU A 206 1.03 5.96 13.37
CA GLU A 206 0.56 4.66 12.90
C GLU A 206 -0.18 4.74 11.57
N SER A 207 -0.95 5.80 11.33
CA SER A 207 -1.66 6.01 10.06
C SER A 207 -0.71 6.29 8.91
N SER A 208 0.43 6.96 9.16
CA SER A 208 1.46 7.21 8.15
C SER A 208 2.13 5.93 7.65
N THR A 209 1.96 4.80 8.33
CA THR A 209 2.51 3.50 7.90
C THR A 209 1.80 2.91 6.68
N LEU A 210 0.73 3.55 6.18
CA LEU A 210 0.14 3.28 4.86
C LEU A 210 1.16 3.44 3.71
N LEU A 211 2.25 4.18 3.94
CA LEU A 211 3.31 4.35 2.95
C LEU A 211 3.81 3.01 2.38
N GLU A 212 3.98 1.95 3.21
CA GLU A 212 4.48 0.65 2.73
C GLU A 212 3.55 0.02 1.68
N PRO A 213 2.25 -0.23 1.94
CA PRO A 213 1.39 -0.85 0.93
C PRO A 213 1.14 0.04 -0.28
N PHE A 214 1.11 1.35 -0.14
CA PHE A 214 0.95 2.28 -1.26
C PHE A 214 2.15 2.25 -2.19
N MET A 215 3.38 2.26 -1.66
CA MET A 215 4.59 2.10 -2.46
C MET A 215 4.65 0.73 -3.17
N ARG A 216 4.14 -0.34 -2.55
CA ARG A 216 4.02 -1.64 -3.19
C ARG A 216 3.02 -1.62 -4.34
N LEU A 217 1.86 -0.98 -4.17
CA LEU A 217 0.88 -0.78 -5.23
C LEU A 217 1.44 0.05 -6.38
N TYR A 218 2.14 1.15 -6.09
CA TYR A 218 2.84 1.93 -7.11
C TYR A 218 3.82 1.07 -7.91
N ASN A 219 4.68 0.30 -7.23
CA ASN A 219 5.65 -0.58 -7.90
C ASN A 219 4.98 -1.66 -8.76
N ARG A 220 3.79 -2.10 -8.39
CA ARG A 220 3.02 -3.12 -9.11
C ARG A 220 2.27 -2.56 -10.30
N THR A 221 1.59 -1.44 -10.12
CA THR A 221 0.66 -0.87 -11.10
C THR A 221 1.28 0.22 -11.98
N GLY A 222 2.27 0.95 -11.47
CA GLY A 222 2.82 2.17 -12.08
C GLY A 222 1.92 3.41 -11.91
N GLU A 223 0.79 3.28 -11.18
CA GLU A 223 -0.18 4.36 -10.98
C GLU A 223 0.35 5.40 -9.99
N LYS A 224 0.66 6.59 -10.48
CA LYS A 224 1.27 7.67 -9.68
C LYS A 224 0.44 8.12 -8.48
N ARG A 225 -0.90 7.96 -8.54
CA ARG A 225 -1.77 8.29 -7.41
C ARG A 225 -1.45 7.54 -6.10
N TYR A 226 -0.68 6.46 -6.18
CA TYR A 226 -0.20 5.72 -5.00
C TYR A 226 1.17 6.22 -4.50
N LEU A 227 1.81 7.13 -5.24
CA LEU A 227 3.09 7.76 -4.89
C LEU A 227 2.90 9.19 -4.35
N ASP A 228 1.96 9.93 -4.94
CA ASP A 228 1.65 11.33 -4.65
C ASP A 228 0.83 11.45 -3.37
#